data_d59366327590629ac51df5881df75e3c
#
_entry.id   d59366327590629ac51df5881df75e3c
#
_cell.length_a   1.000
_cell.length_b   1.000
_cell.length_c   1.000
_cell.angle_alpha   90.00
_cell.angle_beta   90.00
_cell.angle_gamma   90.00
#
_symmetry.space_group_name_H-M   'P 1'
#
loop_
_entity.id
_entity.type
_entity.pdbx_description
1 polymer ?
#
loop_
_entity_poly.entity_id
_entity_poly.type
_entity_poly.pdbx_seq_one_letter_code
_entity_poly.pdbx_strand_id
1 'polypeptide(L)'
;YPILVRLLETDPDYGIRADAAGALGYLGDPRGVEPLIRAFYEDTEWLVRFSAAVSLGNLKDPRARQVLLQALDSDEIVIQQAAIAAIGEIRDLEAIDPILRFAQSEDWLVRQRLAESLGNLPSPKSVSALKYMEKDSHAQVAEAARISLQRLGEN
;
A
#
# COMPACT_ATOMS: atom_id res chain seq x y z
N TYR A 1 0.69 -11.12 -20.63
CA TYR A 1 1.75 -10.29 -20.08
C TYR A 1 2.27 -9.23 -21.08
N PRO A 2 2.77 -9.59 -22.27
CA PRO A 2 3.34 -8.58 -23.17
C PRO A 2 2.33 -7.51 -23.60
N ILE A 3 1.06 -7.91 -23.81
CA ILE A 3 0.01 -6.98 -24.21
C ILE A 3 -0.25 -5.97 -23.10
N LEU A 4 -0.32 -6.45 -21.84
CA LEU A 4 -0.58 -5.57 -20.72
C LEU A 4 0.56 -4.57 -20.50
N VAL A 5 1.81 -5.01 -20.64
CA VAL A 5 2.94 -4.11 -20.50
C VAL A 5 2.93 -3.04 -21.58
N ARG A 6 2.60 -3.42 -22.82
CA ARG A 6 2.48 -2.44 -23.90
C ARG A 6 1.39 -1.41 -23.61
N LEU A 7 0.22 -1.86 -23.16
CA LEU A 7 -0.86 -0.95 -22.84
C LEU A 7 -0.45 -0.01 -21.72
N LEU A 8 0.18 -0.53 -20.68
CA LEU A 8 0.62 0.27 -19.55
C LEU A 8 1.60 1.36 -19.96
N GLU A 9 2.52 1.04 -20.88
CA GLU A 9 3.61 1.93 -21.23
C GLU A 9 3.24 2.91 -22.33
N THR A 10 2.31 2.56 -23.21
CA THR A 10 2.13 3.30 -24.46
C THR A 10 0.70 3.74 -24.77
N ASP A 11 -0.32 3.24 -24.07
CA ASP A 11 -1.69 3.61 -24.41
C ASP A 11 -1.94 5.08 -24.10
N PRO A 12 -2.54 5.84 -25.03
CA PRO A 12 -2.81 7.25 -24.78
C PRO A 12 -3.88 7.51 -23.72
N ASP A 13 -4.76 6.54 -23.45
CA ASP A 13 -5.81 6.68 -22.46
C ASP A 13 -5.30 6.24 -21.10
N TYR A 14 -5.25 7.17 -20.13
CA TYR A 14 -4.73 6.84 -18.81
C TYR A 14 -5.60 5.83 -18.05
N GLY A 15 -6.91 5.79 -18.35
CA GLY A 15 -7.79 4.77 -17.78
C GLY A 15 -7.39 3.38 -18.21
N ILE A 16 -7.01 3.21 -19.47
CA ILE A 16 -6.52 1.94 -19.99
C ILE A 16 -5.17 1.60 -19.39
N ARG A 17 -4.28 2.59 -19.25
CA ARG A 17 -2.99 2.36 -18.57
C ARG A 17 -3.20 1.90 -17.13
N ALA A 18 -4.14 2.54 -16.41
CA ALA A 18 -4.45 2.15 -15.03
C ALA A 18 -5.02 0.73 -14.96
N ASP A 19 -5.93 0.39 -15.90
CA ASP A 19 -6.50 -0.95 -15.96
C ASP A 19 -5.43 -2.00 -16.25
N ALA A 20 -4.49 -1.68 -17.12
CA ALA A 20 -3.38 -2.59 -17.44
C ALA A 20 -2.49 -2.80 -16.21
N ALA A 21 -2.23 -1.74 -15.44
CA ALA A 21 -1.48 -1.86 -14.20
C ALA A 21 -2.19 -2.78 -13.21
N GLY A 22 -3.51 -2.61 -13.06
CA GLY A 22 -4.30 -3.47 -12.17
C GLY A 22 -4.28 -4.92 -12.61
N ALA A 23 -4.40 -5.17 -13.91
CA ALA A 23 -4.39 -6.51 -14.46
C ALA A 23 -3.05 -7.21 -14.24
N LEU A 24 -1.94 -6.48 -14.35
CA LEU A 24 -0.62 -7.04 -14.06
C LEU A 24 -0.50 -7.51 -12.61
N GLY A 25 -1.07 -6.75 -11.69
CA GLY A 25 -1.11 -7.16 -10.29
C GLY A 25 -1.97 -8.40 -10.08
N TYR A 26 -3.10 -8.46 -10.76
CA TYR A 26 -4.03 -9.59 -10.65
C TYR A 26 -3.41 -10.88 -11.21
N LEU A 27 -2.65 -10.79 -12.31
CA LEU A 27 -2.00 -11.96 -12.89
C LEU A 27 -0.97 -12.60 -11.97
N GLY A 28 -0.37 -11.83 -11.09
CA GLY A 28 0.60 -12.36 -10.14
C GLY A 28 1.95 -12.73 -10.75
N ASP A 29 2.23 -12.33 -11.98
CA ASP A 29 3.48 -12.66 -12.65
C ASP A 29 4.59 -11.71 -12.20
N PRO A 30 5.70 -12.23 -11.61
CA PRO A 30 6.79 -11.37 -11.15
C PRO A 30 7.39 -10.48 -12.23
N ARG A 31 7.25 -10.84 -13.51
CA ARG A 31 7.72 -9.99 -14.59
C ARG A 31 7.00 -8.66 -14.68
N GLY A 32 5.84 -8.55 -14.02
CA GLY A 32 5.10 -7.29 -13.96
C GLY A 32 5.72 -6.27 -13.02
N VAL A 33 6.62 -6.67 -12.12
CA VAL A 33 7.17 -5.77 -11.11
C VAL A 33 7.91 -4.59 -11.72
N GLU A 34 8.85 -4.85 -12.63
CA GLU A 34 9.64 -3.77 -13.23
C GLU A 34 8.80 -2.78 -14.05
N PRO A 35 7.87 -3.23 -14.93
CA PRO A 35 6.99 -2.29 -15.61
C PRO A 35 6.13 -1.47 -14.65
N LEU A 36 5.66 -2.06 -13.56
CA LEU A 36 4.86 -1.33 -12.58
C LEU A 36 5.69 -0.29 -11.83
N ILE A 37 6.94 -0.62 -11.51
CA ILE A 37 7.84 0.35 -10.89
C ILE A 37 8.07 1.54 -11.82
N ARG A 38 8.33 1.29 -13.11
CA ARG A 38 8.50 2.36 -14.09
C ARG A 38 7.24 3.21 -14.20
N ALA A 39 6.07 2.58 -14.23
CA ALA A 39 4.81 3.32 -14.31
C ALA A 39 4.62 4.22 -13.09
N PHE A 40 4.97 3.73 -11.91
CA PHE A 40 4.86 4.55 -10.70
C PHE A 40 5.73 5.81 -10.80
N TYR A 41 6.96 5.68 -11.28
CA TYR A 41 7.87 6.83 -11.33
C TYR A 41 7.63 7.73 -12.53
N GLU A 42 7.20 7.19 -13.65
CA GLU A 42 7.20 7.93 -14.92
C GLU A 42 5.83 8.40 -15.38
N ASP A 43 4.75 7.73 -14.97
CA ASP A 43 3.43 8.12 -15.45
C ASP A 43 2.99 9.42 -14.78
N THR A 44 2.45 10.33 -15.58
CA THR A 44 2.02 11.64 -15.09
C THR A 44 0.66 11.60 -14.40
N GLU A 45 -0.13 10.54 -14.62
CA GLU A 45 -1.48 10.46 -14.07
C GLU A 45 -1.50 9.73 -12.73
N TRP A 46 -2.07 10.37 -11.71
CA TRP A 46 -2.09 9.78 -10.36
C TRP A 46 -2.82 8.44 -10.32
N LEU A 47 -3.84 8.27 -11.17
CA LEU A 47 -4.60 7.01 -11.20
C LEU A 47 -3.73 5.84 -11.63
N VAL A 48 -2.84 6.07 -12.59
CA VAL A 48 -1.90 5.03 -13.04
C VAL A 48 -0.89 4.72 -11.92
N ARG A 49 -0.34 5.77 -11.28
CA ARG A 49 0.58 5.59 -10.17
C ARG A 49 -0.06 4.85 -9.00
N PHE A 50 -1.32 5.21 -8.70
CA PHE A 50 -2.10 4.52 -7.66
C PHE A 50 -2.26 3.04 -7.99
N SER A 51 -2.72 2.74 -9.21
CA SER A 51 -2.91 1.35 -9.64
C SER A 51 -1.59 0.56 -9.62
N ALA A 52 -0.49 1.21 -9.99
CA ALA A 52 0.82 0.58 -9.93
C ALA A 52 1.21 0.24 -8.49
N ALA A 53 0.99 1.16 -7.54
CA ALA A 53 1.31 0.91 -6.14
C ALA A 53 0.49 -0.24 -5.56
N VAL A 54 -0.81 -0.27 -5.83
CA VAL A 54 -1.69 -1.35 -5.39
C VAL A 54 -1.20 -2.70 -5.95
N SER A 55 -0.90 -2.73 -7.24
CA SER A 55 -0.46 -3.96 -7.91
C SER A 55 0.88 -4.44 -7.39
N LEU A 56 1.79 -3.52 -7.07
CA LEU A 56 3.07 -3.90 -6.47
C LEU A 56 2.87 -4.57 -5.12
N GLY A 57 1.89 -4.11 -4.34
CA GLY A 57 1.53 -4.80 -3.11
C GLY A 57 0.99 -6.19 -3.36
N ASN A 58 0.13 -6.34 -4.38
CA ASN A 58 -0.47 -7.63 -4.71
C ASN A 58 0.57 -8.65 -5.17
N LEU A 59 1.63 -8.20 -5.84
CA LEU A 59 2.69 -9.09 -6.30
C LEU A 59 3.61 -9.55 -5.17
N LYS A 60 3.62 -8.85 -4.05
CA LYS A 60 4.36 -9.21 -2.83
C LYS A 60 5.85 -9.45 -3.09
N ASP A 61 6.43 -8.66 -3.98
CA ASP A 61 7.83 -8.80 -4.37
C ASP A 61 8.68 -7.75 -3.65
N PRO A 62 9.77 -8.16 -2.97
CA PRO A 62 10.62 -7.22 -2.23
C PRO A 62 11.22 -6.09 -3.07
N ARG A 63 11.30 -6.26 -4.39
CA ARG A 63 11.81 -5.18 -5.27
C ARG A 63 10.95 -3.92 -5.20
N ALA A 64 9.68 -4.05 -4.77
CA ALA A 64 8.77 -2.92 -4.67
C ALA A 64 9.05 -2.05 -3.45
N ARG A 65 9.91 -2.47 -2.54
CA ARG A 65 10.08 -1.81 -1.25
C ARG A 65 10.41 -0.32 -1.36
N GLN A 66 11.43 0.02 -2.17
CA GLN A 66 11.85 1.42 -2.30
C GLN A 66 10.74 2.29 -2.90
N VAL A 67 10.04 1.76 -3.88
CA VAL A 67 8.93 2.48 -4.52
C VAL A 67 7.85 2.77 -3.50
N LEU A 68 7.48 1.77 -2.70
CA LEU A 68 6.42 1.93 -1.71
C LEU A 68 6.82 2.91 -0.60
N LEU A 69 8.09 2.86 -0.17
CA LEU A 69 8.56 3.83 0.81
C LEU A 69 8.49 5.26 0.28
N GLN A 70 8.83 5.46 -0.99
CA GLN A 70 8.70 6.78 -1.61
C GLN A 70 7.25 7.21 -1.79
N ALA A 71 6.36 6.24 -2.06
CA ALA A 71 4.94 6.53 -2.20
C ALA A 71 4.32 7.07 -0.91
N LEU A 72 4.92 6.76 0.24
CA LEU A 72 4.46 7.32 1.52
C LEU A 72 4.59 8.84 1.58
N ASP A 73 5.50 9.42 0.79
CA ASP A 73 5.73 10.87 0.76
C ASP A 73 4.91 11.57 -0.32
N SER A 74 4.01 10.84 -1.00
CA SER A 74 3.18 11.43 -2.06
C SER A 74 2.24 12.48 -1.51
N ASP A 75 1.99 13.52 -2.31
CA ASP A 75 0.96 14.52 -2.02
C ASP A 75 -0.45 13.96 -2.23
N GLU A 76 -0.58 12.85 -2.96
CA GLU A 76 -1.86 12.21 -3.21
C GLU A 76 -2.18 11.26 -2.06
N ILE A 77 -3.22 11.58 -1.28
CA ILE A 77 -3.59 10.78 -0.11
C ILE A 77 -3.90 9.33 -0.51
N VAL A 78 -4.55 9.13 -1.66
CA VAL A 78 -4.89 7.78 -2.12
C VAL A 78 -3.63 6.94 -2.41
N ILE A 79 -2.55 7.58 -2.86
CA ILE A 79 -1.29 6.88 -3.09
C ILE A 79 -0.62 6.54 -1.76
N GLN A 80 -0.68 7.44 -0.76
CA GLN A 80 -0.20 7.13 0.58
C GLN A 80 -0.93 5.92 1.15
N GLN A 81 -2.26 5.90 1.03
CA GLN A 81 -3.08 4.79 1.51
C GLN A 81 -2.69 3.49 0.83
N ALA A 82 -2.51 3.53 -0.49
CA ALA A 82 -2.12 2.35 -1.24
C ALA A 82 -0.75 1.83 -0.82
N ALA A 83 0.19 2.74 -0.56
CA ALA A 83 1.53 2.37 -0.12
C ALA A 83 1.51 1.71 1.26
N ILE A 84 0.75 2.26 2.20
CA ILE A 84 0.61 1.69 3.54
C ILE A 84 0.04 0.27 3.45
N ALA A 85 -1.03 0.10 2.67
CA ALA A 85 -1.66 -1.20 2.48
C ALA A 85 -0.69 -2.19 1.82
N ALA A 86 0.03 -1.75 0.80
CA ALA A 86 0.96 -2.60 0.08
C ALA A 86 2.13 -3.05 0.96
N ILE A 87 2.63 -2.17 1.82
CA ILE A 87 3.68 -2.52 2.78
C ILE A 87 3.21 -3.64 3.72
N GLY A 88 1.95 -3.58 4.16
CA GLY A 88 1.37 -4.66 4.95
C GLY A 88 1.25 -5.95 4.14
N GLU A 89 0.86 -5.86 2.87
CA GLU A 89 0.72 -7.02 2.00
C GLU A 89 2.05 -7.74 1.76
N ILE A 90 3.13 -6.99 1.55
CA ILE A 90 4.45 -7.60 1.35
C ILE A 90 5.14 -7.99 2.66
N ARG A 91 4.54 -7.65 3.79
CA ARG A 91 5.00 -7.98 5.14
C ARG A 91 6.42 -7.51 5.42
N ASP A 92 6.71 -6.28 5.03
CA ASP A 92 8.04 -5.69 5.20
C ASP A 92 8.20 -5.13 6.61
N LEU A 93 8.76 -5.95 7.51
CA LEU A 93 8.94 -5.55 8.91
C LEU A 93 9.86 -4.34 9.06
N GLU A 94 10.78 -4.14 8.13
CA GLU A 94 11.69 -3.00 8.19
C GLU A 94 11.00 -1.68 7.83
N ALA A 95 9.80 -1.74 7.26
CA ALA A 95 9.03 -0.56 6.93
C ALA A 95 8.09 -0.11 8.05
N ILE A 96 8.09 -0.79 9.21
CA ILE A 96 7.21 -0.40 10.32
C ILE A 96 7.49 1.03 10.77
N ASP A 97 8.74 1.38 11.04
CA ASP A 97 9.06 2.73 11.50
C ASP A 97 8.59 3.82 10.54
N PRO A 98 8.86 3.71 9.23
CA PRO A 98 8.36 4.73 8.29
C PRO A 98 6.85 4.91 8.28
N ILE A 99 6.05 3.86 8.50
CA ILE A 99 4.59 4.00 8.44
C ILE A 99 3.96 4.43 9.76
N LEU A 100 4.66 4.30 10.88
CA LEU A 100 4.08 4.63 12.18
C LEU A 100 3.66 6.10 12.31
N ARG A 101 4.32 7.00 11.58
CA ARG A 101 3.96 8.42 11.60
C ARG A 101 2.52 8.67 11.17
N PHE A 102 1.94 7.78 10.39
CA PHE A 102 0.57 7.94 9.90
C PHE A 102 -0.48 7.67 10.97
N ALA A 103 -0.09 7.19 12.14
CA ALA A 103 -1.00 7.11 13.29
C ALA A 103 -1.50 8.51 13.70
N GLN A 104 -0.76 9.56 13.35
CA GLN A 104 -1.12 10.94 13.63
C GLN A 104 -1.76 11.65 12.44
N SER A 105 -2.06 10.94 11.36
CA SER A 105 -2.67 11.54 10.18
C SER A 105 -4.03 12.14 10.52
N GLU A 106 -4.33 13.30 9.94
CA GLU A 106 -5.64 13.92 10.09
C GLU A 106 -6.72 13.17 9.32
N ASP A 107 -6.33 12.41 8.31
CA ASP A 107 -7.26 11.62 7.51
C ASP A 107 -7.50 10.28 8.21
N TRP A 108 -8.77 10.05 8.63
CA TRP A 108 -9.09 8.83 9.38
C TRP A 108 -8.91 7.57 8.53
N LEU A 109 -9.08 7.67 7.20
CA LEU A 109 -8.91 6.50 6.34
C LEU A 109 -7.44 6.09 6.26
N VAL A 110 -6.52 7.06 6.26
CA VAL A 110 -5.08 6.77 6.35
C VAL A 110 -4.79 6.04 7.67
N ARG A 111 -5.36 6.52 8.77
CA ARG A 111 -5.19 5.84 10.07
C ARG A 111 -5.74 4.42 10.03
N GLN A 112 -6.92 4.22 9.40
CA GLN A 112 -7.50 2.89 9.27
C GLN A 112 -6.58 1.97 8.46
N ARG A 113 -6.05 2.45 7.33
CA ARG A 113 -5.13 1.65 6.52
C ARG A 113 -3.88 1.26 7.30
N LEU A 114 -3.37 2.19 8.09
CA LEU A 114 -2.23 1.88 8.97
C LEU A 114 -2.59 0.77 9.95
N ALA A 115 -3.74 0.89 10.63
CA ALA A 115 -4.15 -0.11 11.59
C ALA A 115 -4.27 -1.50 10.94
N GLU A 116 -4.86 -1.57 9.76
CA GLU A 116 -4.97 -2.82 9.01
C GLU A 116 -3.61 -3.39 8.63
N SER A 117 -2.72 -2.53 8.15
CA SER A 117 -1.39 -2.92 7.72
C SER A 117 -0.55 -3.48 8.88
N LEU A 118 -0.61 -2.84 10.04
CA LEU A 118 0.14 -3.28 11.21
C LEU A 118 -0.27 -4.68 11.68
N GLY A 119 -1.49 -5.10 11.37
CA GLY A 119 -1.95 -6.46 11.65
C GLY A 119 -1.21 -7.54 10.87
N ASN A 120 -0.51 -7.15 9.81
CA ASN A 120 0.33 -8.04 9.00
C ASN A 120 1.81 -7.90 9.33
N LEU A 121 2.16 -7.05 10.29
CA LEU A 121 3.54 -6.71 10.62
C LEU A 121 3.82 -6.98 12.09
N PRO A 122 3.97 -8.25 12.49
CA PRO A 122 4.16 -8.61 13.91
C PRO A 122 5.42 -7.98 14.48
N SER A 123 5.26 -7.16 15.54
CA SER A 123 6.35 -6.46 16.18
C SER A 123 5.83 -5.82 17.46
N PRO A 124 6.65 -5.67 18.51
CA PRO A 124 6.24 -4.89 19.68
C PRO A 124 5.81 -3.47 19.34
N LYS A 125 6.44 -2.86 18.34
CA LYS A 125 6.05 -1.51 17.89
C LYS A 125 4.66 -1.49 17.28
N SER A 126 4.33 -2.50 16.48
CA SER A 126 3.00 -2.62 15.90
C SER A 126 1.96 -2.79 16.98
N VAL A 127 2.21 -3.64 17.97
CA VAL A 127 1.29 -3.86 19.08
C VAL A 127 1.08 -2.57 19.87
N SER A 128 2.15 -1.85 20.19
CA SER A 128 2.04 -0.59 20.93
C SER A 128 1.22 0.45 20.17
N ALA A 129 1.48 0.59 18.87
CA ALA A 129 0.74 1.53 18.04
C ALA A 129 -0.74 1.14 17.95
N LEU A 130 -1.03 -0.13 17.78
CA LEU A 130 -2.41 -0.60 17.67
C LEU A 130 -3.18 -0.40 18.99
N LYS A 131 -2.53 -0.59 20.13
CA LYS A 131 -3.16 -0.32 21.43
C LYS A 131 -3.52 1.16 21.57
N TYR A 132 -2.68 2.05 21.09
CA TYR A 132 -3.00 3.47 21.02
C TYR A 132 -4.19 3.72 20.09
N MET A 133 -4.19 3.07 18.92
CA MET A 133 -5.21 3.30 17.90
C MET A 133 -6.58 2.68 18.25
N GLU A 134 -6.63 1.72 19.16
CA GLU A 134 -7.91 1.24 19.70
C GLU A 134 -8.74 2.34 20.32
N LYS A 135 -8.09 3.40 20.77
CA LYS A 135 -8.75 4.54 21.42
C LYS A 135 -9.08 5.66 20.46
N ASP A 136 -8.92 5.43 19.16
CA ASP A 136 -9.17 6.44 18.14
C ASP A 136 -10.62 6.92 18.21
N SER A 137 -10.81 8.22 18.01
CA SER A 137 -12.14 8.83 18.02
C SER A 137 -13.02 8.33 16.88
N HIS A 138 -12.42 7.84 15.80
CA HIS A 138 -13.16 7.30 14.66
C HIS A 138 -13.37 5.80 14.85
N ALA A 139 -14.65 5.39 14.88
CA ALA A 139 -15.00 4.01 15.21
C ALA A 139 -14.36 2.98 14.27
N GLN A 140 -14.24 3.30 12.99
CA GLN A 140 -13.66 2.36 12.02
C GLN A 140 -12.17 2.17 12.24
N VAL A 141 -11.46 3.21 12.68
CA VAL A 141 -10.04 3.09 13.02
C VAL A 141 -9.87 2.24 14.27
N ALA A 142 -10.66 2.50 15.29
CA ALA A 142 -10.60 1.75 16.53
C ALA A 142 -10.89 0.26 16.30
N GLU A 143 -11.89 -0.04 15.47
CA GLU A 143 -12.26 -1.42 15.15
C GLU A 143 -11.17 -2.13 14.36
N ALA A 144 -10.56 -1.45 13.37
CA ALA A 144 -9.47 -2.00 12.60
C ALA A 144 -8.29 -2.35 13.52
N ALA A 145 -7.99 -1.47 14.48
CA ALA A 145 -6.91 -1.70 15.44
C ALA A 145 -7.21 -2.92 16.32
N ARG A 146 -8.46 -3.04 16.79
CA ARG A 146 -8.87 -4.18 17.60
C ARG A 146 -8.71 -5.50 16.85
N ILE A 147 -9.18 -5.53 15.59
CA ILE A 147 -9.08 -6.72 14.76
C ILE A 147 -7.62 -7.09 14.51
N SER A 148 -6.79 -6.10 14.21
CA SER A 148 -5.36 -6.33 13.97
C SER A 148 -4.64 -6.86 15.20
N LEU A 149 -4.99 -6.35 16.40
CA LEU A 149 -4.42 -6.89 17.64
C LEU A 149 -4.81 -8.34 17.84
N GLN A 150 -6.05 -8.71 17.52
CA GLN A 150 -6.48 -10.11 17.61
C GLN A 150 -5.66 -10.99 16.65
N ARG A 151 -5.42 -10.49 15.44
CA ARG A 151 -4.60 -11.24 14.46
C ARG A 151 -3.18 -11.43 14.94
N LEU A 152 -2.65 -10.48 15.71
CA LEU A 152 -1.29 -10.59 16.27
C LEU A 152 -1.27 -11.41 17.56
N GLY A 153 -2.43 -11.92 18.01
CA GLY A 153 -2.52 -12.72 19.22
C GLY A 153 -2.65 -11.92 20.51
N GLU A 154 -2.93 -10.64 20.40
CA GLU A 154 -3.13 -9.75 21.55
C GLU A 154 -4.61 -9.52 21.79
N ASN A 155 -5.02 -9.59 23.05
CA ASN A 155 -6.42 -9.36 23.45
C ASN A 155 -6.61 -8.04 24.17
#